data_57c4a26b9187472e290cc9544f50ff53
#
_entry.id   57c4a26b9187472e290cc9544f50ff53
#
_cell.length_a   1.000
_cell.length_b   1.000
_cell.length_c   1.000
_cell.angle_alpha   90.00
_cell.angle_beta   90.00
_cell.angle_gamma   90.00
#
_symmetry.space_group_name_H-M   'P 1'
#
loop_
_entity.id
_entity.type
_entity.pdbx_description
1 polymer ?
#
loop_
_entity_poly.entity_id
_entity_poly.type
_entity_poly.pdbx_seq_one_letter_code
_entity_poly.pdbx_strand_id
1 'polypeptide(L)'
;MGWLESVEHNRWLSRQLQDLLERGRAAWAPTGFGYFRPDGHLDLDKPIDLAITARMTFAFSLGVLMGIPGCRRYADHGVRCLQTYFRDREYGGWFTAIDHDPNEDGHGVPWSDAGDSKWQYAHAFLILAAATATNANRPGAHELL
;
A
#
# COMPACT_ATOMS: atom_id res chain seq x y z
N MET A 1 -37.52 -0.30 0.60
CA MET A 1 -36.29 0.42 0.99
C MET A 1 -35.11 -0.54 0.80
N GLY A 2 -34.20 -0.18 -0.09
CA GLY A 2 -33.05 -1.05 -0.41
C GLY A 2 -31.99 -1.03 0.70
N TRP A 3 -31.16 -2.05 0.79
CA TRP A 3 -30.05 -2.13 1.76
C TRP A 3 -29.14 -0.90 1.68
N LEU A 4 -28.89 -0.38 0.47
CA LEU A 4 -28.04 0.79 0.24
C LEU A 4 -28.61 2.10 0.85
N GLU A 5 -29.90 2.16 1.08
CA GLU A 5 -30.60 3.32 1.66
C GLU A 5 -30.75 3.23 3.19
N SER A 6 -30.37 2.09 3.78
CA SER A 6 -30.47 1.89 5.23
C SER A 6 -29.36 2.66 5.97
N VAL A 7 -29.76 3.57 6.85
CA VAL A 7 -28.84 4.34 7.71
C VAL A 7 -28.04 3.40 8.62
N GLU A 8 -28.66 2.35 9.13
CA GLU A 8 -27.99 1.36 10.00
C GLU A 8 -26.92 0.58 9.25
N HIS A 9 -27.23 0.15 8.02
CA HIS A 9 -26.25 -0.54 7.17
C HIS A 9 -25.07 0.35 6.81
N ASN A 10 -25.31 1.60 6.43
CA ASN A 10 -24.26 2.56 6.13
C ASN A 10 -23.36 2.87 7.35
N ARG A 11 -23.95 2.97 8.54
CA ARG A 11 -23.19 3.11 9.79
C ARG A 11 -22.35 1.88 10.09
N TRP A 12 -22.89 0.68 9.83
CA TRP A 12 -22.14 -0.56 9.98
C TRP A 12 -20.96 -0.61 9.01
N LEU A 13 -21.16 -0.31 7.73
CA LEU A 13 -20.09 -0.25 6.72
C LEU A 13 -19.01 0.75 7.11
N SER A 14 -19.37 1.93 7.60
CA SER A 14 -18.42 2.95 8.04
C SER A 14 -17.56 2.47 9.20
N ARG A 15 -18.15 1.76 10.18
CA ARG A 15 -17.40 1.16 11.28
C ARG A 15 -16.46 0.07 10.80
N GLN A 16 -16.93 -0.84 9.91
CA GLN A 16 -16.07 -1.88 9.34
C GLN A 16 -14.88 -1.30 8.58
N LEU A 17 -15.10 -0.24 7.80
CA LEU A 17 -14.01 0.46 7.10
C LEU A 17 -12.98 1.02 8.08
N GLN A 18 -13.42 1.70 9.15
CA GLN A 18 -12.54 2.26 10.16
C GLN A 18 -11.73 1.16 10.87
N ASP A 19 -12.39 0.07 11.26
CA ASP A 19 -11.76 -1.08 11.92
C ASP A 19 -10.70 -1.75 11.01
N LEU A 20 -10.99 -1.89 9.72
CA LEU A 20 -10.05 -2.45 8.74
C LEU A 20 -8.85 -1.54 8.51
N LEU A 21 -9.05 -0.23 8.40
CA LEU A 21 -7.97 0.75 8.29
C LEU A 21 -7.10 0.76 9.55
N GLU A 22 -7.70 0.67 10.73
CA GLU A 22 -6.96 0.60 12.00
C GLU A 22 -6.08 -0.65 12.07
N ARG A 23 -6.63 -1.82 11.72
CA ARG A 23 -5.85 -3.07 11.62
C ARG A 23 -4.74 -2.97 10.58
N GLY A 24 -5.04 -2.35 9.43
CA GLY A 24 -4.07 -2.15 8.35
C GLY A 24 -2.84 -1.34 8.76
N ARG A 25 -2.94 -0.50 9.78
CA ARG A 25 -1.81 0.28 10.31
C ARG A 25 -0.67 -0.59 10.83
N ALA A 26 -0.97 -1.78 11.35
CA ALA A 26 0.03 -2.72 11.84
C ALA A 26 0.83 -3.41 10.72
N ALA A 27 0.40 -3.30 9.45
CA ALA A 27 1.14 -3.80 8.30
C ALA A 27 2.37 -2.95 7.93
N TRP A 28 2.60 -1.82 8.60
CA TRP A 28 3.72 -0.93 8.34
C TRP A 28 5.06 -1.67 8.46
N ALA A 29 5.85 -1.64 7.40
CA ALA A 29 7.25 -2.09 7.35
C ALA A 29 8.13 -0.96 6.80
N PRO A 30 9.45 -0.98 7.02
CA PRO A 30 10.35 0.08 6.56
C PRO A 30 10.25 0.38 5.06
N THR A 31 10.07 -0.65 4.23
CA THR A 31 10.06 -0.57 2.77
C THR A 31 8.67 -0.66 2.14
N GLY A 32 7.59 -0.79 2.94
CA GLY A 32 6.22 -0.89 2.41
C GLY A 32 5.21 -1.34 3.44
N PHE A 33 4.28 -2.19 2.99
CA PHE A 33 3.30 -2.86 3.84
C PHE A 33 3.45 -4.38 3.66
N GLY A 34 3.58 -5.09 4.79
CA GLY A 34 3.80 -6.52 4.80
C GLY A 34 2.56 -7.34 5.13
N TYR A 35 2.74 -8.64 5.16
CA TYR A 35 1.73 -9.62 5.53
C TYR A 35 1.61 -9.75 7.05
N PHE A 36 0.47 -10.24 7.51
CA PHE A 36 0.22 -10.58 8.92
C PHE A 36 0.39 -12.06 9.17
N ARG A 37 0.92 -12.39 10.35
CA ARG A 37 0.78 -13.70 10.97
C ARG A 37 -0.63 -13.85 11.58
N PRO A 38 -1.06 -15.08 11.91
CA PRO A 38 -2.35 -15.30 12.56
C PRO A 38 -2.52 -14.57 13.91
N ASP A 39 -1.42 -14.25 14.58
CA ASP A 39 -1.39 -13.49 15.83
C ASP A 39 -1.52 -11.95 15.64
N GLY A 40 -1.59 -11.50 14.39
CA GLY A 40 -1.73 -10.09 14.02
C GLY A 40 -0.42 -9.31 13.93
N HIS A 41 0.73 -9.94 14.16
CA HIS A 41 2.04 -9.32 13.94
C HIS A 41 2.50 -9.43 12.49
N LEU A 42 3.44 -8.55 12.12
CA LEU A 42 4.07 -8.56 10.80
C LEU A 42 4.79 -9.90 10.57
N ASP A 43 4.58 -10.51 9.41
CA ASP A 43 5.21 -11.76 9.01
C ASP A 43 6.54 -11.49 8.31
N LEU A 44 7.64 -11.55 9.07
CA LEU A 44 8.99 -11.30 8.55
C LEU A 44 9.53 -12.44 7.67
N ASP A 45 8.86 -13.58 7.63
CA ASP A 45 9.24 -14.71 6.77
C ASP A 45 8.69 -14.56 5.33
N LYS A 46 7.90 -13.50 5.09
CA LYS A 46 7.35 -13.16 3.78
C LYS A 46 7.92 -11.83 3.28
N PRO A 47 8.04 -11.65 1.96
CA PRO A 47 8.53 -10.39 1.40
C PRO A 47 7.55 -9.24 1.61
N ILE A 48 8.01 -8.03 1.36
CA ILE A 48 7.17 -6.88 1.12
C ILE A 48 6.74 -6.90 -0.35
N ASP A 49 5.46 -7.09 -0.58
CA ASP A 49 4.86 -7.31 -1.90
C ASP A 49 4.35 -5.99 -2.51
N LEU A 50 4.61 -5.80 -3.82
CA LEU A 50 4.18 -4.61 -4.56
C LEU A 50 2.66 -4.43 -4.56
N ALA A 51 1.92 -5.52 -4.86
CA ALA A 51 0.46 -5.44 -4.94
C ALA A 51 -0.16 -5.14 -3.56
N ILE A 52 0.38 -5.71 -2.48
CA ILE A 52 -0.07 -5.41 -1.11
C ILE A 52 0.24 -3.97 -0.76
N THR A 53 1.48 -3.49 -1.00
CA THR A 53 1.86 -2.10 -0.72
C THR A 53 1.02 -1.11 -1.53
N ALA A 54 0.77 -1.37 -2.81
CA ALA A 54 -0.08 -0.54 -3.65
C ALA A 54 -1.54 -0.52 -3.15
N ARG A 55 -2.12 -1.67 -2.81
CA ARG A 55 -3.50 -1.77 -2.28
C ARG A 55 -3.66 -1.06 -0.94
N MET A 56 -2.67 -1.15 -0.04
CA MET A 56 -2.67 -0.43 1.22
C MET A 56 -2.56 1.08 0.99
N THR A 57 -1.70 1.52 0.06
CA THR A 57 -1.57 2.93 -0.35
C THR A 57 -2.90 3.45 -0.91
N PHE A 58 -3.56 2.68 -1.76
CA PHE A 58 -4.90 2.98 -2.28
C PHE A 58 -5.92 3.12 -1.15
N ALA A 59 -6.01 2.14 -0.24
CA ALA A 59 -6.99 2.13 0.85
C ALA A 59 -6.80 3.33 1.80
N PHE A 60 -5.56 3.64 2.19
CA PHE A 60 -5.28 4.81 3.04
C PHE A 60 -5.50 6.13 2.29
N SER A 61 -5.26 6.20 0.98
CA SER A 61 -5.56 7.38 0.17
C SER A 61 -7.07 7.62 0.06
N LEU A 62 -7.88 6.57 -0.08
CA LEU A 62 -9.34 6.67 0.05
C LEU A 62 -9.76 7.15 1.44
N GLY A 63 -9.12 6.64 2.49
CA GLY A 63 -9.34 7.11 3.86
C GLY A 63 -9.07 8.62 4.01
N VAL A 64 -8.04 9.15 3.34
CA VAL A 64 -7.76 10.59 3.29
C VAL A 64 -8.91 11.35 2.60
N LEU A 65 -9.36 10.88 1.43
CA LEU A 65 -10.47 11.49 0.70
C LEU A 65 -11.79 11.49 1.50
N MET A 66 -12.00 10.45 2.29
CA MET A 66 -13.15 10.32 3.20
C MET A 66 -13.00 11.12 4.51
N GLY A 67 -11.88 11.79 4.73
CA GLY A 67 -11.62 12.56 5.95
C GLY A 67 -11.34 11.71 7.19
N ILE A 68 -10.97 10.43 7.04
CA ILE A 68 -10.67 9.53 8.16
C ILE A 68 -9.34 9.93 8.81
N PRO A 69 -9.31 10.24 10.13
CA PRO A 69 -8.10 10.69 10.81
C PRO A 69 -6.96 9.66 10.75
N GLY A 70 -5.74 10.17 10.63
CA GLY A 70 -4.52 9.35 10.67
C GLY A 70 -4.14 8.67 9.35
N CYS A 71 -5.02 8.60 8.33
CA CYS A 71 -4.74 7.93 7.07
C CYS A 71 -3.61 8.58 6.26
N ARG A 72 -3.40 9.90 6.37
CA ARG A 72 -2.37 10.64 5.61
C ARG A 72 -0.98 10.03 5.76
N ARG A 73 -0.56 9.77 6.99
CA ARG A 73 0.77 9.22 7.30
C ARG A 73 1.03 7.89 6.56
N TYR A 74 0.01 7.03 6.52
CA TYR A 74 0.12 5.71 5.87
C TYR A 74 0.06 5.82 4.34
N ALA A 75 -0.77 6.69 3.80
CA ALA A 75 -0.80 6.98 2.37
C ALA A 75 0.54 7.55 1.89
N ASP A 76 1.10 8.54 2.61
CA ASP A 76 2.39 9.16 2.29
C ASP A 76 3.55 8.14 2.40
N HIS A 77 3.51 7.25 3.40
CA HIS A 77 4.47 6.16 3.53
C HIS A 77 4.42 5.23 2.32
N GLY A 78 3.21 4.78 1.93
CA GLY A 78 3.05 3.90 0.78
C GLY A 78 3.55 4.52 -0.52
N VAL A 79 3.19 5.77 -0.81
CA VAL A 79 3.69 6.51 -1.99
C VAL A 79 5.22 6.56 -1.99
N ARG A 80 5.83 6.94 -0.87
CA ARG A 80 7.28 7.00 -0.74
C ARG A 80 7.93 5.63 -0.97
N CYS A 81 7.39 4.57 -0.39
CA CYS A 81 7.94 3.22 -0.54
C CYS A 81 7.87 2.75 -2.00
N LEU A 82 6.75 2.97 -2.67
CA LEU A 82 6.57 2.64 -4.09
C LEU A 82 7.59 3.36 -4.98
N GLN A 83 7.92 4.61 -4.69
CA GLN A 83 8.89 5.39 -5.45
C GLN A 83 10.34 4.99 -5.14
N THR A 84 10.64 4.74 -3.85
CA THR A 84 12.04 4.62 -3.39
C THR A 84 12.53 3.19 -3.47
N TYR A 85 11.71 2.23 -3.01
CA TYR A 85 12.18 0.86 -2.80
C TYR A 85 11.74 -0.12 -3.89
N PHE A 86 10.54 0.03 -4.43
CA PHE A 86 10.05 -0.89 -5.45
C PHE A 86 10.52 -0.57 -6.85
N ARG A 87 10.97 0.65 -7.12
CA ARG A 87 11.36 1.05 -8.46
C ARG A 87 12.67 0.42 -8.87
N ASP A 88 12.64 -0.36 -9.96
CA ASP A 88 13.84 -0.84 -10.63
C ASP A 88 14.47 0.30 -11.43
N ARG A 89 15.66 0.70 -11.01
CA ARG A 89 16.40 1.83 -11.61
C ARG A 89 17.28 1.41 -12.79
N GLU A 90 17.52 0.11 -12.93
CA GLU A 90 18.37 -0.43 -13.99
C GLU A 90 17.54 -0.78 -15.23
N TYR A 91 16.43 -1.54 -15.05
CA TYR A 91 15.62 -2.03 -16.16
C TYR A 91 14.26 -1.37 -16.26
N GLY A 92 13.93 -0.48 -15.34
CA GLY A 92 12.63 0.18 -15.28
C GLY A 92 11.51 -0.69 -14.72
N GLY A 93 10.35 -0.07 -14.50
CA GLY A 93 9.23 -0.74 -13.82
C GLY A 93 9.45 -0.88 -12.32
N TRP A 94 8.73 -1.83 -11.71
CA TRP A 94 8.75 -2.06 -10.28
C TRP A 94 8.94 -3.54 -9.96
N PHE A 95 9.77 -3.83 -8.97
CA PHE A 95 9.94 -5.18 -8.42
C PHE A 95 8.62 -5.71 -7.88
N THR A 96 8.33 -7.00 -8.07
CA THR A 96 7.11 -7.64 -7.55
C THR A 96 7.16 -7.82 -6.04
N ALA A 97 8.35 -8.10 -5.49
CA ALA A 97 8.56 -8.27 -4.05
C ALA A 97 9.99 -7.89 -3.66
N ILE A 98 10.13 -7.28 -2.49
CA ILE A 98 11.41 -6.79 -1.96
C ILE A 98 11.61 -7.19 -0.50
N ASP A 99 12.84 -7.06 -0.01
CA ASP A 99 13.21 -7.24 1.39
C ASP A 99 12.56 -6.19 2.32
N HIS A 100 12.48 -6.53 3.61
CA HIS A 100 11.98 -5.62 4.65
C HIS A 100 12.88 -4.40 4.85
N ASP A 101 14.17 -4.55 4.63
CA ASP A 101 15.17 -3.51 4.80
C ASP A 101 15.77 -3.11 3.44
N PRO A 102 16.06 -1.82 3.24
CA PRO A 102 16.76 -1.36 2.04
C PRO A 102 18.25 -1.77 2.10
N ASN A 103 18.91 -1.74 0.94
CA ASN A 103 20.36 -1.88 0.87
C ASN A 103 21.09 -0.63 1.44
N GLU A 104 22.42 -0.66 1.44
CA GLU A 104 23.27 0.43 1.95
C GLU A 104 23.05 1.77 1.20
N ASP A 105 22.64 1.71 -0.07
CA ASP A 105 22.33 2.88 -0.91
C ASP A 105 20.90 3.40 -0.69
N GLY A 106 20.11 2.79 0.18
CA GLY A 106 18.73 3.15 0.46
C GLY A 106 17.72 2.71 -0.60
N HIS A 107 18.05 1.69 -1.41
CA HIS A 107 17.15 1.13 -2.42
C HIS A 107 16.57 -0.22 -1.97
N GLY A 108 15.44 -0.59 -2.54
CA GLY A 108 14.86 -1.90 -2.29
C GLY A 108 15.67 -3.02 -2.96
N VAL A 109 15.72 -4.16 -2.29
CA VAL A 109 16.38 -5.37 -2.76
C VAL A 109 15.32 -6.38 -3.16
N PRO A 110 15.32 -6.92 -4.39
CA PRO A 110 14.40 -8.00 -4.76
C PRO A 110 14.53 -9.18 -3.81
N TRP A 111 13.39 -9.68 -3.30
CA TRP A 111 13.36 -10.81 -2.34
C TRP A 111 14.00 -12.09 -2.89
N SER A 112 13.89 -12.29 -4.20
CA SER A 112 14.44 -13.43 -4.93
C SER A 112 14.34 -13.15 -6.43
N ASP A 113 14.78 -14.08 -7.28
CA ASP A 113 14.57 -13.99 -8.74
C ASP A 113 13.08 -13.80 -9.10
N ALA A 114 12.18 -14.40 -8.33
CA ALA A 114 10.73 -14.19 -8.50
C ALA A 114 10.30 -12.76 -8.10
N GLY A 115 10.94 -12.16 -7.11
CA GLY A 115 10.70 -10.77 -6.67
C GLY A 115 11.16 -9.74 -7.70
N ASP A 116 12.21 -10.05 -8.46
CA ASP A 116 12.70 -9.22 -9.57
C ASP A 116 11.75 -9.21 -10.79
N SER A 117 10.84 -10.17 -10.90
CA SER A 117 9.88 -10.24 -11.99
C SER A 117 8.95 -9.01 -12.02
N LYS A 118 8.41 -8.70 -13.21
CA LYS A 118 7.51 -7.56 -13.41
C LYS A 118 6.09 -8.07 -13.70
N TRP A 119 5.24 -8.16 -12.68
CA TRP A 119 3.88 -8.64 -12.84
C TRP A 119 2.92 -7.52 -13.23
N GLN A 120 2.25 -7.67 -14.36
CA GLN A 120 1.24 -6.73 -14.85
C GLN A 120 0.12 -6.49 -13.83
N TYR A 121 -0.31 -7.53 -13.13
CA TYR A 121 -1.30 -7.44 -12.06
C TYR A 121 -0.88 -6.46 -10.95
N ALA A 122 0.35 -6.56 -10.47
CA ALA A 122 0.87 -5.67 -9.44
C ALA A 122 0.99 -4.22 -9.95
N HIS A 123 1.42 -4.03 -11.22
CA HIS A 123 1.49 -2.72 -11.85
C HIS A 123 0.10 -2.08 -12.02
N ALA A 124 -0.96 -2.85 -12.27
CA ALA A 124 -2.32 -2.33 -12.31
C ALA A 124 -2.73 -1.72 -10.96
N PHE A 125 -2.41 -2.36 -9.84
CA PHE A 125 -2.64 -1.81 -8.50
C PHE A 125 -1.77 -0.59 -8.20
N LEU A 126 -0.55 -0.56 -8.70
CA LEU A 126 0.31 0.62 -8.60
C LEU A 126 -0.33 1.84 -9.25
N ILE A 127 -0.84 1.71 -10.48
CA ILE A 127 -1.53 2.79 -11.20
C ILE A 127 -2.77 3.24 -10.42
N LEU A 128 -3.57 2.30 -9.92
CA LEU A 128 -4.75 2.62 -9.10
C LEU A 128 -4.37 3.39 -7.84
N ALA A 129 -3.32 2.96 -7.14
CA ALA A 129 -2.81 3.63 -5.95
C ALA A 129 -2.29 5.03 -6.27
N ALA A 130 -1.50 5.17 -7.34
CA ALA A 130 -0.95 6.43 -7.79
C ALA A 130 -2.05 7.45 -8.15
N ALA A 131 -3.05 7.04 -8.93
CA ALA A 131 -4.18 7.88 -9.31
C ALA A 131 -4.98 8.34 -8.07
N THR A 132 -5.28 7.42 -7.15
CA THR A 132 -6.05 7.74 -5.94
C THR A 132 -5.26 8.64 -4.98
N ALA A 133 -3.96 8.36 -4.79
CA ALA A 133 -3.09 9.18 -3.96
C ALA A 133 -2.88 10.59 -4.56
N THR A 134 -2.81 10.71 -5.89
CA THR A 134 -2.77 12.01 -6.58
C THR A 134 -4.05 12.80 -6.32
N ASN A 135 -5.23 12.18 -6.45
CA ASN A 135 -6.51 12.81 -6.12
C ASN A 135 -6.60 13.22 -4.64
N ALA A 136 -5.97 12.47 -3.75
CA ALA A 136 -5.87 12.80 -2.34
C ALA A 136 -4.78 13.84 -2.02
N ASN A 137 -4.11 14.41 -3.03
CA ASN A 137 -2.99 15.36 -2.90
C ASN A 137 -1.86 14.81 -2.03
N ARG A 138 -1.47 13.54 -2.23
CA ARG A 138 -0.33 12.98 -1.51
C ARG A 138 0.97 13.36 -2.20
N PRO A 139 2.01 13.78 -1.40
CA PRO A 139 3.30 14.17 -1.96
C PRO A 139 3.91 13.05 -2.82
N GLY A 140 4.40 13.40 -4.00
CA GLY A 140 5.08 12.46 -4.90
C GLY A 140 4.17 11.49 -5.67
N ALA A 141 2.87 11.42 -5.37
CA ALA A 141 1.98 10.42 -5.99
C ALA A 141 1.89 10.56 -7.51
N HIS A 142 1.92 11.80 -8.02
CA HIS A 142 1.86 12.05 -9.47
C HIS A 142 3.07 11.49 -10.24
N GLU A 143 4.21 11.38 -9.58
CA GLU A 143 5.44 10.84 -10.18
C GLU A 143 5.40 9.30 -10.37
N LEU A 144 4.40 8.63 -9.81
CA LEU A 144 4.15 7.20 -10.00
C LEU A 144 3.31 6.90 -11.25
N LEU A 145 2.66 7.91 -11.85
CA LEU A 145 1.87 7.82 -13.08
C LEU A 145 2.75 8.02 -14.30
#